data_45cb12deb6f15984975277babddf155a
#
_entry.id   45cb12deb6f15984975277babddf155a
#
_cell.length_a   1.000
_cell.length_b   1.000
_cell.length_c   1.000
_cell.angle_alpha   90.00
_cell.angle_beta   90.00
_cell.angle_gamma   90.00
#
_symmetry.space_group_name_H-M   'P 1'
#
loop_
_entity.id
_entity.type
_entity.pdbx_description
1 polymer ?
#
loop_
_entity_poly.entity_id
_entity_poly.type
_entity_poly.pdbx_seq_one_letter_code
_entity_poly.pdbx_strand_id
1 'polypeptide(L)'
;MVTAFETTHRISLAPDAVWTVLTDWSRAHEWMPGIDALVPDGPTAVGTTLRFTAHGRDRTSTIAVLEPGARLVLHSEAPGVVADYTYTLVAAGEGETDVTLVADVVTKGAMRPLGPTIRSSIAKADSVQLERLAALLAA
;
A
#
# COMPACT_ATOMS: atom_id res chain seq x y z
N MET A 1 13.20 -9.99 -4.81
CA MET A 1 12.56 -8.71 -5.12
C MET A 1 13.48 -7.56 -4.80
N VAL A 2 13.32 -6.45 -5.49
CA VAL A 2 14.14 -5.26 -5.28
C VAL A 2 13.26 -4.16 -4.72
N THR A 3 13.68 -3.52 -3.65
CA THR A 3 12.94 -2.42 -3.02
C THR A 3 12.91 -1.22 -3.96
N ALA A 4 11.69 -0.77 -4.30
CA ALA A 4 11.48 0.43 -5.10
C ALA A 4 11.57 1.68 -4.23
N PHE A 5 10.96 1.64 -3.04
CA PHE A 5 11.07 2.70 -2.05
C PHE A 5 10.72 2.20 -0.65
N GLU A 6 11.14 2.97 0.34
CA GLU A 6 10.76 2.75 1.74
C GLU A 6 10.53 4.11 2.38
N THR A 7 9.38 4.29 3.04
CA THR A 7 9.03 5.52 3.75
C THR A 7 8.51 5.21 5.13
N THR A 8 8.73 6.12 6.08
CA THR A 8 8.22 6.01 7.44
C THR A 8 7.65 7.35 7.86
N HIS A 9 6.46 7.31 8.47
CA HIS A 9 5.81 8.49 9.03
C HIS A 9 5.29 8.20 10.43
N ARG A 10 5.46 9.17 11.33
CA ARG A 10 4.87 9.13 12.66
C ARG A 10 3.49 9.77 12.60
N ILE A 11 2.49 9.05 13.10
CA ILE A 11 1.10 9.51 13.15
C ILE A 11 0.68 9.60 14.61
N SER A 12 0.07 10.72 14.99
CA SER A 12 -0.34 11.00 16.37
C SER A 12 -1.68 10.33 16.69
N LEU A 13 -1.76 9.03 16.45
CA LEU A 13 -2.89 8.16 16.77
C LEU A 13 -2.37 6.78 17.15
N ALA A 14 -3.12 6.08 18.01
CA ALA A 14 -2.77 4.70 18.37
C ALA A 14 -2.83 3.77 17.16
N PRO A 15 -2.08 2.64 17.17
CA PRO A 15 -2.08 1.70 16.04
C PRO A 15 -3.47 1.24 15.60
N ASP A 16 -4.39 1.01 16.52
CA ASP A 16 -5.74 0.57 16.18
C ASP A 16 -6.49 1.61 15.35
N ALA A 17 -6.35 2.89 15.68
CA ALA A 17 -6.99 3.97 14.94
C ALA A 17 -6.40 4.11 13.53
N VAL A 18 -5.08 4.00 13.42
CA VAL A 18 -4.39 4.02 12.12
C VAL A 18 -4.83 2.82 11.28
N TRP A 19 -4.87 1.63 11.89
CA TRP A 19 -5.26 0.40 11.21
C TRP A 19 -6.68 0.49 10.64
N THR A 20 -7.60 1.06 11.38
CA THR A 20 -8.99 1.22 10.94
C THR A 20 -9.08 1.99 9.62
N VAL A 21 -8.32 3.06 9.48
CA VAL A 21 -8.32 3.86 8.23
C VAL A 21 -7.50 3.18 7.15
N LEU A 22 -6.37 2.56 7.51
CA LEU A 22 -5.51 1.84 6.57
C LEU A 22 -6.28 0.73 5.84
N THR A 23 -7.16 0.04 6.55
CA THR A 23 -7.96 -1.07 6.01
C THR A 23 -9.40 -0.68 5.64
N ASP A 24 -9.72 0.59 5.67
CA ASP A 24 -11.00 1.09 5.18
C ASP A 24 -10.89 1.33 3.68
N TRP A 25 -11.21 0.30 2.91
CA TRP A 25 -11.04 0.31 1.47
C TRP A 25 -11.90 1.37 0.77
N SER A 26 -13.01 1.75 1.38
CA SER A 26 -13.87 2.82 0.82
C SER A 26 -13.19 4.19 0.81
N ARG A 27 -12.15 4.38 1.63
CA ARG A 27 -11.39 5.62 1.72
C ARG A 27 -9.98 5.52 1.12
N ALA A 28 -9.62 4.38 0.54
CA ALA A 28 -8.28 4.18 0.01
C ALA A 28 -7.90 5.23 -1.04
N HIS A 29 -8.85 5.67 -1.87
CA HIS A 29 -8.61 6.69 -2.88
C HIS A 29 -8.21 8.05 -2.31
N GLU A 30 -8.47 8.30 -1.03
CA GLU A 30 -8.13 9.57 -0.38
C GLU A 30 -6.63 9.67 -0.04
N TRP A 31 -5.94 8.53 0.08
CA TRP A 31 -4.51 8.54 0.41
C TRP A 31 -3.63 7.74 -0.55
N MET A 32 -4.20 6.81 -1.31
CA MET A 32 -3.46 6.11 -2.38
C MET A 32 -3.56 6.89 -3.68
N PRO A 33 -2.46 7.44 -4.20
CA PRO A 33 -2.52 8.30 -5.39
C PRO A 33 -2.87 7.51 -6.65
N GLY A 34 -3.64 8.14 -7.53
CA GLY A 34 -3.90 7.61 -8.86
C GLY A 34 -4.93 6.49 -8.95
N ILE A 35 -5.59 6.14 -7.85
CA ILE A 35 -6.65 5.13 -7.88
C ILE A 35 -8.03 5.75 -7.68
N ASP A 36 -9.03 5.11 -8.28
CA ASP A 36 -10.44 5.39 -8.00
C ASP A 36 -10.92 4.49 -6.86
N ALA A 37 -12.24 4.29 -6.75
CA ALA A 37 -12.80 3.48 -5.68
C ALA A 37 -12.17 2.08 -5.63
N LEU A 38 -11.83 1.64 -4.43
CA LEU A 38 -11.31 0.30 -4.18
C LEU A 38 -12.41 -0.55 -3.57
N VAL A 39 -12.68 -1.69 -4.18
CA VAL A 39 -13.81 -2.57 -3.79
C VAL A 39 -13.27 -3.97 -3.47
N PRO A 40 -13.44 -4.45 -2.21
CA PRO A 40 -13.06 -5.82 -1.88
C PRO A 40 -14.10 -6.82 -2.40
N ASP A 41 -13.63 -8.01 -2.77
CA ASP A 41 -14.48 -9.11 -3.22
C ASP A 41 -15.18 -9.86 -2.08
N GLY A 42 -14.93 -9.47 -0.85
CA GLY A 42 -15.48 -10.12 0.32
C GLY A 42 -14.96 -9.48 1.60
N PRO A 43 -15.12 -10.14 2.75
CA PRO A 43 -14.57 -9.64 4.01
C PRO A 43 -13.07 -9.43 3.93
N THR A 44 -12.55 -8.47 4.69
CA THR A 44 -11.11 -8.23 4.79
C THR A 44 -10.44 -9.44 5.44
N ALA A 45 -9.69 -10.19 4.63
CA ALA A 45 -9.03 -11.41 5.05
C ALA A 45 -7.88 -11.73 4.09
N VAL A 46 -6.97 -12.60 4.52
CA VAL A 46 -5.93 -13.11 3.61
C VAL A 46 -6.60 -13.82 2.44
N GLY A 47 -6.16 -13.48 1.23
CA GLY A 47 -6.72 -14.01 -0.01
C GLY A 47 -7.82 -13.16 -0.63
N THR A 48 -8.34 -12.17 0.08
CA THR A 48 -9.35 -11.26 -0.48
C THR A 48 -8.75 -10.42 -1.59
N THR A 49 -9.43 -10.36 -2.73
CA THR A 49 -9.05 -9.52 -3.86
C THR A 49 -9.67 -8.15 -3.72
N LEU A 50 -8.84 -7.13 -3.89
CA LEU A 50 -9.24 -5.73 -3.91
C LEU A 50 -9.23 -5.25 -5.36
N ARG A 51 -10.38 -4.79 -5.86
CA ARG A 51 -10.52 -4.29 -7.23
C ARG A 51 -10.52 -2.78 -7.25
N PHE A 52 -9.79 -2.21 -8.18
CA PHE A 52 -9.72 -0.75 -8.33
C PHE A 52 -9.35 -0.40 -9.76
N THR A 53 -9.50 0.88 -10.09
CA THR A 53 -9.04 1.43 -11.37
C THR A 53 -7.88 2.37 -11.09
N ALA A 54 -6.79 2.20 -11.82
CA ALA A 54 -5.62 3.06 -11.74
C ALA A 54 -5.25 3.53 -13.13
N HIS A 55 -5.19 4.86 -13.31
CA HIS A 55 -4.84 5.46 -14.60
C HIS A 55 -5.74 4.94 -15.74
N GLY A 56 -7.03 4.78 -15.47
CA GLY A 56 -8.01 4.32 -16.45
C GLY A 56 -7.97 2.82 -16.75
N ARG A 57 -7.21 2.04 -15.99
CA ARG A 57 -7.09 0.58 -16.18
C ARG A 57 -7.57 -0.17 -14.95
N ASP A 58 -8.29 -1.27 -15.19
CA ASP A 58 -8.71 -2.16 -14.12
C ASP A 58 -7.49 -2.88 -13.53
N ARG A 59 -7.40 -2.86 -12.20
CA ARG A 59 -6.32 -3.47 -11.44
C ARG A 59 -6.87 -4.26 -10.27
N THR A 60 -6.07 -5.20 -9.78
CA THR A 60 -6.39 -5.95 -8.56
C THR A 60 -5.15 -6.05 -7.68
N SER A 61 -5.41 -6.10 -6.38
CA SER A 61 -4.42 -6.48 -5.37
C SER A 61 -5.02 -7.56 -4.50
N THR A 62 -4.19 -8.44 -3.97
CA THR A 62 -4.61 -9.49 -3.06
C THR A 62 -4.00 -9.24 -1.69
N ILE A 63 -4.79 -9.40 -0.64
CA ILE A 63 -4.28 -9.32 0.73
C ILE A 63 -3.45 -10.58 0.98
N ALA A 64 -2.14 -10.43 1.03
CA ALA A 64 -1.22 -11.55 1.22
C ALA A 64 -0.92 -11.83 2.68
N VAL A 65 -0.85 -10.78 3.50
CA VAL A 65 -0.63 -10.87 4.95
C VAL A 65 -1.58 -9.89 5.62
N LEU A 66 -2.21 -10.32 6.70
CA LEU A 66 -3.12 -9.49 7.48
C LEU A 66 -2.90 -9.78 8.97
N GLU A 67 -2.15 -8.91 9.62
CA GLU A 67 -1.89 -8.95 11.06
C GLU A 67 -2.49 -7.67 11.66
N PRO A 68 -3.73 -7.73 12.18
CA PRO A 68 -4.44 -6.52 12.62
C PRO A 68 -3.62 -5.66 13.59
N GLY A 69 -3.55 -4.37 13.28
CA GLY A 69 -2.80 -3.40 14.07
C GLY A 69 -1.28 -3.47 13.90
N ALA A 70 -0.76 -4.40 13.10
CA ALA A 70 0.68 -4.64 13.00
C ALA A 70 1.20 -4.63 11.56
N ARG A 71 0.63 -5.45 10.68
CA ARG A 71 1.18 -5.60 9.33
C ARG A 71 0.13 -5.95 8.30
N LEU A 72 0.23 -5.31 7.14
CA LEU A 72 -0.59 -5.57 5.96
C LEU A 72 0.34 -5.68 4.75
N VAL A 73 0.19 -6.74 3.97
CA VAL A 73 0.88 -6.86 2.68
C VAL A 73 -0.15 -6.97 1.57
N LEU A 74 -0.06 -6.06 0.61
CA LEU A 74 -0.86 -6.08 -0.61
C LEU A 74 0.02 -6.56 -1.76
N HIS A 75 -0.39 -7.64 -2.39
CA HIS A 75 0.31 -8.26 -3.51
C HIS A 75 -0.38 -7.92 -4.82
N SER A 76 0.36 -7.38 -5.78
CA SER A 76 -0.17 -7.01 -7.10
C SER A 76 0.63 -7.66 -8.20
N GLU A 77 -0.08 -8.14 -9.22
CA GLU A 77 0.55 -8.70 -10.42
C GLU A 77 0.00 -8.00 -11.66
N ALA A 78 0.92 -7.60 -12.53
CA ALA A 78 0.61 -7.11 -13.88
C ALA A 78 1.54 -7.84 -14.84
N PRO A 79 1.27 -7.84 -16.16
CA PRO A 79 2.16 -8.50 -17.10
C PRO A 79 3.61 -8.06 -16.94
N GLY A 80 4.48 -9.01 -16.53
CA GLY A 80 5.90 -8.76 -16.34
C GLY A 80 6.30 -8.01 -15.09
N VAL A 81 5.35 -7.67 -14.19
CA VAL A 81 5.64 -6.91 -12.97
C VAL A 81 4.89 -7.52 -11.79
N VAL A 82 5.61 -7.80 -10.71
CA VAL A 82 5.03 -8.24 -9.44
C VAL A 82 5.48 -7.27 -8.35
N ALA A 83 4.55 -6.80 -7.54
CA ALA A 83 4.83 -5.85 -6.48
C ALA A 83 4.18 -6.26 -5.16
N ASP A 84 4.92 -6.14 -4.07
CA ASP A 84 4.43 -6.31 -2.70
C ASP A 84 4.56 -4.99 -1.95
N TYR A 85 3.46 -4.49 -1.45
CA TYR A 85 3.39 -3.29 -0.62
C TYR A 85 3.19 -3.71 0.82
N THR A 86 4.20 -3.52 1.65
CA THR A 86 4.18 -3.92 3.06
C THR A 86 4.01 -2.69 3.94
N TYR A 87 2.90 -2.66 4.68
CA TYR A 87 2.60 -1.61 5.66
C TYR A 87 2.83 -2.20 7.05
N THR A 88 3.72 -1.60 7.83
CA THR A 88 4.04 -2.04 9.18
C THR A 88 3.72 -0.92 10.17
N LEU A 89 3.00 -1.24 11.24
CA LEU A 89 2.64 -0.32 12.29
C LEU A 89 3.36 -0.71 13.57
N VAL A 90 4.05 0.25 14.18
CA VAL A 90 4.75 0.05 15.45
C VAL A 90 4.36 1.19 16.40
N ALA A 91 3.90 0.84 17.59
CA ALA A 91 3.61 1.85 18.60
C ALA A 91 4.90 2.64 18.92
N ALA A 92 4.81 3.97 18.83
CA ALA A 92 5.96 4.87 19.02
C ALA A 92 5.87 5.66 20.33
N GLY A 93 4.99 5.24 21.22
CA GLY A 93 4.67 5.92 22.47
C GLY A 93 3.17 5.86 22.69
N GLU A 94 2.70 6.51 23.75
CA GLU A 94 1.27 6.55 24.03
C GLU A 94 0.54 7.41 22.99
N GLY A 95 -0.39 6.78 22.26
CA GLY A 95 -1.17 7.48 21.25
C GLY A 95 -0.41 7.87 19.99
N GLU A 96 0.73 7.23 19.72
CA GLU A 96 1.50 7.48 18.51
C GLU A 96 1.87 6.17 17.82
N THR A 97 1.97 6.22 16.49
CA THR A 97 2.34 5.06 15.66
C THR A 97 3.36 5.46 14.60
N ASP A 98 4.41 4.67 14.47
CA ASP A 98 5.29 4.75 13.30
C ASP A 98 4.77 3.79 12.24
N VAL A 99 4.42 4.31 11.08
CA VAL A 99 3.97 3.53 9.93
C VAL A 99 5.09 3.51 8.91
N THR A 100 5.47 2.31 8.47
CA THR A 100 6.46 2.12 7.42
C THR A 100 5.80 1.46 6.23
N LEU A 101 6.09 1.97 5.04
CA LEU A 101 5.67 1.38 3.77
C LEU A 101 6.91 1.01 2.98
N VAL A 102 7.00 -0.26 2.60
CA VAL A 102 8.05 -0.77 1.72
C VAL A 102 7.39 -1.34 0.47
N ALA A 103 7.81 -0.89 -0.69
CA ALA A 103 7.38 -1.45 -1.97
C ALA A 103 8.52 -2.27 -2.57
N ASP A 104 8.32 -3.57 -2.68
CA ASP A 104 9.27 -4.50 -3.31
C ASP A 104 8.71 -4.92 -4.67
N VAL A 105 9.54 -4.84 -5.69
CA VAL A 105 9.12 -5.06 -7.07
C VAL A 105 10.06 -6.02 -7.77
N VAL A 106 9.49 -6.94 -8.54
CA VAL A 106 10.25 -7.78 -9.45
C VAL A 106 9.70 -7.64 -10.87
N THR A 107 10.59 -7.54 -11.84
CA THR A 107 10.23 -7.51 -13.26
C THR A 107 10.65 -8.82 -13.90
N LYS A 108 9.82 -9.32 -14.82
CA LYS A 108 10.00 -10.64 -15.46
C LYS A 108 9.89 -10.54 -16.97
N GLY A 109 10.52 -11.49 -17.67
CA GLY A 109 10.43 -11.60 -19.13
C GLY A 109 10.91 -10.35 -19.84
N ALA A 110 10.12 -9.87 -20.79
CA ALA A 110 10.45 -8.68 -21.59
C ALA A 110 10.56 -7.40 -20.77
N MET A 111 9.99 -7.37 -19.55
CA MET A 111 10.04 -6.20 -18.67
C MET A 111 11.32 -6.13 -17.82
N ARG A 112 12.15 -7.18 -17.83
CA ARG A 112 13.39 -7.23 -17.04
C ARG A 112 14.32 -6.04 -17.25
N PRO A 113 14.62 -5.64 -18.49
CA PRO A 113 15.50 -4.49 -18.74
C PRO A 113 14.94 -3.17 -18.22
N LEU A 114 13.61 -3.10 -18.03
CA LEU A 114 12.91 -1.90 -17.58
C LEU A 114 12.76 -1.83 -16.05
N GLY A 115 13.31 -2.80 -15.32
CA GLY A 115 13.22 -2.86 -13.87
C GLY A 115 13.52 -1.55 -13.15
N PRO A 116 14.69 -0.92 -13.38
CA PRO A 116 15.01 0.35 -12.74
C PRO A 116 14.01 1.46 -13.06
N THR A 117 13.55 1.54 -14.30
CA THR A 117 12.57 2.55 -14.75
C THR A 117 11.22 2.32 -14.07
N ILE A 118 10.76 1.07 -14.00
CA ILE A 118 9.50 0.72 -13.36
C ILE A 118 9.55 1.02 -11.87
N ARG A 119 10.62 0.64 -11.18
CA ARG A 119 10.79 0.94 -9.75
C ARG A 119 10.81 2.44 -9.49
N SER A 120 11.48 3.21 -10.33
CA SER A 120 11.50 4.66 -10.23
C SER A 120 10.11 5.27 -10.41
N SER A 121 9.33 4.76 -11.36
CA SER A 121 7.94 5.21 -11.57
C SER A 121 7.06 4.90 -10.38
N ILE A 122 7.20 3.71 -9.80
CA ILE A 122 6.46 3.31 -8.59
C ILE A 122 6.84 4.20 -7.41
N ALA A 123 8.12 4.44 -7.20
CA ALA A 123 8.59 5.32 -6.13
C ALA A 123 8.03 6.72 -6.27
N LYS A 124 8.04 7.27 -7.49
CA LYS A 124 7.54 8.61 -7.76
C LYS A 124 6.02 8.71 -7.51
N ALA A 125 5.27 7.68 -7.88
CA ALA A 125 3.81 7.68 -7.75
C ALA A 125 3.38 7.40 -6.31
N ASP A 126 3.99 6.43 -5.63
CA ASP A 126 3.46 5.82 -4.42
C ASP A 126 4.20 6.18 -3.12
N SER A 127 5.40 6.78 -3.21
CA SER A 127 6.14 7.15 -2.00
C SER A 127 5.46 8.22 -1.15
N VAL A 128 4.43 8.87 -1.69
CA VAL A 128 3.63 9.89 -0.98
C VAL A 128 2.44 9.32 -0.22
N GLN A 129 2.19 8.00 -0.30
CA GLN A 129 1.02 7.39 0.34
C GLN A 129 0.93 7.69 1.84
N LEU A 130 2.00 7.47 2.58
CA LEU A 130 2.00 7.68 4.04
C LEU A 130 1.87 9.15 4.42
N GLU A 131 2.44 10.04 3.62
CA GLU A 131 2.28 11.48 3.82
C GLU A 131 0.81 11.87 3.68
N ARG A 132 0.13 11.32 2.67
CA ARG A 132 -1.31 11.56 2.45
C ARG A 132 -2.15 10.92 3.54
N LEU A 133 -1.81 9.71 3.98
CA LEU A 133 -2.49 9.04 5.07
C LEU A 133 -2.36 9.85 6.36
N ALA A 134 -1.18 10.33 6.67
CA ALA A 134 -0.94 11.16 7.84
C ALA A 134 -1.75 12.45 7.79
N ALA A 135 -1.81 13.10 6.63
CA ALA A 135 -2.61 14.32 6.44
C ALA A 135 -4.11 14.05 6.60
N LEU A 136 -4.59 12.93 6.09
CA LEU A 136 -5.99 12.52 6.22
C LEU A 136 -6.36 12.29 7.69
N LEU A 137 -5.48 11.65 8.45
CA LEU A 137 -5.71 11.34 9.87
C LEU A 137 -5.54 12.55 10.78
N ALA A 138 -4.86 13.60 10.33
CA ALA A 138 -4.69 14.84 11.07
C ALA A 138 -5.86 15.81 10.89
N ALA A 139 -6.72 15.54 9.92
CA ALA A 139 -7.84 16.42 9.60
C ALA A 139 -9.02 16.23 10.56
#